data_c329c8fedbb6c109383c7e2d3d4e4cf1
#
_entry.id   c329c8fedbb6c109383c7e2d3d4e4cf1
#
_cell.length_a   1.000
_cell.length_b   1.000
_cell.length_c   1.000
_cell.angle_alpha   90.00
_cell.angle_beta   90.00
_cell.angle_gamma   90.00
#
_symmetry.space_group_name_H-M   'P 1'
#
loop_
_entity.id
_entity.type
_entity.pdbx_description
1 polymer ?
#
loop_
_entity_poly.entity_id
_entity_poly.type
_entity_poly.pdbx_seq_one_letter_code
_entity_poly.pdbx_strand_id
1 'polypeptide(L)'
;MWIVEISALEALNKSEVGRVKQILSQTTDRYRAAYGRNVQDCPRRCVFFGTCNNSDYLRDRTGNRRFWPIDTGIIKPQKNIFAELESEIDMIWAEAVYRYSQGEPLYFEGKAAELAEAEQEGHRELSSREGLIRDLLERKIPVDWDGWKLSNRLMYWGGNIADREKYELIERNKICALEIWCELFGGDFKSMRNSDAIEIN
;
A
#
# COMPACT_ATOMS: atom_id res chain seq x y z
N MET A 1 -11.34 12.15 -24.18
CA MET A 1 -10.94 10.78 -23.80
C MET A 1 -11.43 10.54 -22.38
N TRP A 2 -12.08 9.43 -22.11
CA TRP A 2 -12.77 9.21 -20.84
C TRP A 2 -12.15 8.10 -20.00
N ILE A 3 -11.38 7.24 -20.65
CA ILE A 3 -10.63 6.14 -20.03
C ILE A 3 -9.16 6.31 -20.37
N VAL A 4 -8.30 6.28 -19.36
CA VAL A 4 -6.84 6.37 -19.50
C VAL A 4 -6.24 5.11 -18.90
N GLU A 5 -5.52 4.35 -19.71
CA GLU A 5 -4.82 3.15 -19.26
C GLU A 5 -3.40 3.50 -18.80
N ILE A 6 -3.00 2.94 -17.66
CA ILE A 6 -1.64 2.93 -17.15
C ILE A 6 -1.18 1.48 -17.12
N SER A 7 -0.44 1.07 -18.12
CA SER A 7 0.05 -0.31 -18.24
C SER A 7 1.20 -0.57 -17.27
N ALA A 8 1.30 -1.83 -16.78
CA ALA A 8 2.41 -2.32 -15.97
C ALA A 8 2.71 -1.46 -14.73
N LEU A 9 1.73 -1.30 -13.86
CA LEU A 9 1.90 -0.54 -12.60
C LEU A 9 3.04 -1.08 -11.73
N GLU A 10 3.33 -2.37 -11.81
CA GLU A 10 4.43 -3.04 -11.10
C GLU A 10 5.81 -2.55 -11.51
N ALA A 11 5.96 -2.04 -12.73
CA ALA A 11 7.24 -1.55 -13.25
C ALA A 11 7.61 -0.15 -12.71
N LEU A 12 6.67 0.55 -12.09
CA LEU A 12 6.88 1.91 -11.58
C LEU A 12 7.81 1.89 -10.34
N ASN A 13 8.82 2.74 -10.35
CA ASN A 13 9.63 2.98 -9.16
C ASN A 13 8.90 3.88 -8.13
N LYS A 14 9.43 4.00 -6.91
CA LYS A 14 8.80 4.79 -5.83
C LYS A 14 8.49 6.24 -6.22
N SER A 15 9.34 6.89 -7.01
CA SER A 15 9.13 8.28 -7.43
C SER A 15 8.03 8.40 -8.48
N GLU A 16 7.91 7.43 -9.36
CA GLU A 16 6.86 7.35 -10.38
C GLU A 16 5.50 7.05 -9.76
N VAL A 17 5.44 6.16 -8.78
CA VAL A 17 4.22 5.93 -7.99
C VAL A 17 3.75 7.22 -7.32
N GLY A 18 4.66 8.01 -6.76
CA GLY A 18 4.35 9.34 -6.20
C GLY A 18 3.73 10.28 -7.23
N ARG A 19 4.28 10.33 -8.46
CA ARG A 19 3.73 11.13 -9.57
C ARG A 19 2.36 10.64 -10.02
N VAL A 20 2.17 9.32 -10.14
CA VAL A 20 0.86 8.74 -10.48
C VAL A 20 -0.17 9.13 -9.42
N LYS A 21 0.13 9.02 -8.13
CA LYS A 21 -0.76 9.45 -7.05
C LYS A 21 -1.10 10.93 -7.11
N GLN A 22 -0.13 11.77 -7.42
CA GLN A 22 -0.34 13.19 -7.63
C GLN A 22 -1.31 13.41 -8.81
N ILE A 23 -1.07 12.74 -9.94
CA ILE A 23 -1.95 12.82 -11.11
C ILE A 23 -3.36 12.34 -10.77
N LEU A 24 -3.52 11.20 -10.10
CA LEU A 24 -4.82 10.67 -9.71
C LEU A 24 -5.61 11.60 -8.78
N SER A 25 -4.91 12.39 -7.96
CA SER A 25 -5.54 13.32 -7.01
C SER A 25 -5.90 14.67 -7.62
N GLN A 26 -5.44 14.97 -8.83
CA GLN A 26 -5.76 16.22 -9.50
C GLN A 26 -7.16 16.18 -10.09
N THR A 27 -7.96 17.19 -9.79
CA THR A 27 -9.31 17.38 -10.34
C THR A 27 -9.33 18.27 -11.57
N THR A 28 -8.24 19.00 -11.83
CA THR A 28 -8.11 19.95 -12.94
C THR A 28 -6.72 19.82 -13.53
N ASP A 29 -6.68 19.67 -14.84
CA ASP A 29 -5.42 19.68 -15.60
C ASP A 29 -5.18 21.09 -16.12
N ARG A 30 -3.96 21.57 -15.89
CA ARG A 30 -3.53 22.89 -16.33
C ARG A 30 -2.50 22.75 -17.43
N TYR A 31 -2.88 23.15 -18.63
CA TYR A 31 -1.98 23.04 -19.78
C TYR A 31 -2.19 24.17 -20.78
N ARG A 32 -1.21 24.34 -21.64
CA ARG A 32 -1.28 25.24 -22.79
C ARG A 32 -1.40 24.38 -24.04
N ALA A 33 -2.48 24.56 -24.78
CA ALA A 33 -2.65 23.89 -26.06
C ALA A 33 -1.47 24.22 -27.02
N ALA A 34 -1.12 23.29 -27.89
CA ALA A 34 -0.11 23.55 -28.93
C ALA A 34 -0.51 24.78 -29.74
N TYR A 35 0.44 25.70 -29.90
CA TYR A 35 0.22 27.01 -30.53
C TYR A 35 -0.71 27.99 -29.79
N GLY A 36 -1.25 27.59 -28.62
CA GLY A 36 -2.05 28.50 -27.79
C GLY A 36 -1.19 29.55 -27.08
N ARG A 37 -1.73 30.75 -26.87
CA ARG A 37 -1.06 31.85 -26.14
C ARG A 37 -1.27 31.73 -24.63
N ASN A 38 -2.40 31.22 -24.20
CA ASN A 38 -2.81 31.18 -22.79
C ASN A 38 -2.84 29.74 -22.23
N VAL A 39 -2.53 29.64 -20.95
CA VAL A 39 -2.75 28.43 -20.17
C VAL A 39 -4.24 28.33 -19.87
N GLN A 40 -4.79 27.10 -19.94
CA GLN A 40 -6.18 26.80 -19.66
C GLN A 40 -6.28 25.78 -18.54
N ASP A 41 -7.25 25.96 -17.69
CA ASP A 41 -7.61 25.01 -16.65
C ASP A 41 -8.78 24.15 -17.17
N CYS A 42 -8.54 22.85 -17.28
CA CYS A 42 -9.49 21.88 -17.79
C CYS A 42 -9.92 20.94 -16.68
N PRO A 43 -11.18 21.01 -16.20
CA PRO A 43 -11.68 20.05 -15.24
C PRO A 43 -11.55 18.62 -15.78
N ARG A 44 -10.98 17.73 -14.98
CA ARG A 44 -10.75 16.36 -15.38
C ARG A 44 -12.06 15.58 -15.46
N ARG A 45 -12.26 14.88 -16.56
CA ARG A 45 -13.44 14.06 -16.85
C ARG A 45 -13.02 12.70 -17.40
N CYS A 46 -12.08 12.05 -16.72
CA CYS A 46 -11.62 10.72 -17.09
C CYS A 46 -11.47 9.84 -15.86
N VAL A 47 -11.49 8.53 -16.08
CA VAL A 47 -11.11 7.52 -15.12
C VAL A 47 -9.80 6.88 -15.56
N PHE A 48 -9.04 6.38 -14.60
CA PHE A 48 -7.79 5.68 -14.84
C PHE A 48 -7.98 4.20 -14.55
N PHE A 49 -7.47 3.37 -15.45
CA PHE A 49 -7.31 1.94 -15.26
C PHE A 49 -5.82 1.61 -15.28
N GLY A 50 -5.40 0.76 -14.36
CA GLY A 50 -4.05 0.23 -14.35
C GLY A 50 -4.08 -1.28 -14.46
N THR A 51 -3.12 -1.86 -15.18
CA THR A 51 -2.92 -3.30 -15.24
C THR A 51 -1.66 -3.69 -14.49
N CYS A 52 -1.71 -4.82 -13.79
CA CYS A 52 -0.61 -5.37 -13.03
C CYS A 52 -0.65 -6.90 -13.09
N ASN A 53 0.51 -7.54 -13.21
CA ASN A 53 0.62 -8.98 -13.21
C ASN A 53 0.98 -9.54 -11.83
N ASN A 54 1.43 -8.70 -10.92
CA ASN A 54 1.77 -9.07 -9.55
C ASN A 54 0.60 -8.80 -8.62
N SER A 55 0.40 -9.66 -7.62
CA SER A 55 -0.61 -9.46 -6.58
C SER A 55 -0.27 -8.29 -5.65
N ASP A 56 1.01 -8.08 -5.36
CA ASP A 56 1.56 -7.15 -4.38
C ASP A 56 2.25 -5.97 -5.06
N TYR A 57 1.45 -5.04 -5.56
CA TYR A 57 1.93 -3.88 -6.32
C TYR A 57 1.72 -2.54 -5.59
N LEU A 58 1.00 -2.53 -4.46
CA LEU A 58 0.74 -1.32 -3.69
C LEU A 58 1.86 -1.07 -2.69
N ARG A 59 2.83 -0.24 -3.07
CA ARG A 59 4.07 0.02 -2.32
C ARG A 59 3.98 1.07 -1.23
N ASP A 60 2.84 1.72 -1.06
CA ASP A 60 2.72 2.82 -0.10
C ASP A 60 1.75 2.46 1.01
N ARG A 61 2.17 2.68 2.26
CA ARG A 61 1.36 2.40 3.45
C ARG A 61 0.16 3.35 3.63
N THR A 62 0.18 4.54 3.01
CA THR A 62 -0.78 5.61 3.33
C THR A 62 -1.62 6.09 2.15
N GLY A 63 -1.25 5.75 0.94
CA GLY A 63 -1.84 6.31 -0.29
C GLY A 63 -2.72 5.37 -1.09
N ASN A 64 -2.92 4.14 -0.64
CA ASN A 64 -3.59 3.08 -1.39
C ASN A 64 -5.08 3.33 -1.62
N ARG A 65 -5.74 4.16 -0.82
CA ARG A 65 -7.14 4.57 -0.98
C ARG A 65 -7.52 5.13 -2.37
N ARG A 66 -6.53 5.43 -3.22
CA ARG A 66 -6.73 5.89 -4.60
C ARG A 66 -6.85 4.76 -5.60
N PHE A 67 -6.47 3.55 -5.19
CA PHE A 67 -6.48 2.36 -6.02
C PHE A 67 -7.61 1.45 -5.58
N TRP A 68 -8.34 0.93 -6.54
CA TRP A 68 -9.37 -0.07 -6.31
C TRP A 68 -8.91 -1.36 -6.98
N PRO A 69 -8.25 -2.26 -6.24
CA PRO A 69 -7.83 -3.56 -6.76
C PRO A 69 -9.03 -4.36 -7.24
N ILE A 70 -8.90 -4.98 -8.39
CA ILE A 70 -9.90 -5.89 -8.95
C ILE A 70 -9.13 -7.09 -9.51
N ASP A 71 -9.25 -8.22 -8.84
CA ASP A 71 -8.64 -9.45 -9.29
C ASP A 71 -9.38 -10.01 -10.49
N THR A 72 -8.62 -10.40 -11.51
CA THR A 72 -9.15 -10.99 -12.73
C THR A 72 -8.70 -12.44 -12.86
N GLY A 73 -9.48 -13.25 -13.56
CA GLY A 73 -9.12 -14.65 -13.80
C GLY A 73 -9.39 -15.62 -12.65
N ILE A 74 -9.96 -15.18 -11.53
CA ILE A 74 -10.35 -16.03 -10.39
C ILE A 74 -11.44 -17.02 -10.81
N ILE A 75 -12.39 -16.57 -11.62
CA ILE A 75 -13.50 -17.37 -12.12
C ILE A 75 -13.29 -17.61 -13.59
N LYS A 76 -13.55 -18.84 -14.03
CA LYS A 76 -13.49 -19.16 -15.47
C LYS A 76 -14.48 -18.28 -16.22
N PRO A 77 -14.06 -17.62 -17.32
CA PRO A 77 -14.95 -16.79 -18.11
C PRO A 77 -16.17 -17.58 -18.59
N GLN A 78 -17.35 -17.02 -18.36
CA GLN A 78 -18.60 -17.61 -18.83
C GLN A 78 -18.95 -17.20 -20.27
N LYS A 79 -18.32 -16.12 -20.75
CA LYS A 79 -18.56 -15.52 -22.06
C LYS A 79 -17.25 -15.31 -22.80
N ASN A 80 -17.33 -15.32 -24.11
CA ASN A 80 -16.22 -14.92 -24.97
C ASN A 80 -16.23 -13.40 -25.14
N ILE A 81 -15.36 -12.69 -24.41
CA ILE A 81 -15.28 -11.22 -24.44
C ILE A 81 -15.10 -10.69 -25.87
N PHE A 82 -14.30 -11.37 -26.71
CA PHE A 82 -14.03 -10.91 -28.06
C PHE A 82 -15.21 -11.06 -29.02
N ALA A 83 -16.17 -11.93 -28.71
CA ALA A 83 -17.34 -12.16 -29.56
C ALA A 83 -18.61 -11.47 -29.02
N GLU A 84 -18.71 -11.28 -27.70
CA GLU A 84 -19.97 -10.90 -27.07
C GLU A 84 -19.95 -9.46 -26.52
N LEU A 85 -18.78 -8.90 -26.18
CA LEU A 85 -18.69 -7.57 -25.60
C LEU A 85 -19.26 -6.48 -26.52
N GLU A 86 -19.05 -6.57 -27.83
CA GLU A 86 -19.55 -5.58 -28.80
C GLU A 86 -21.08 -5.44 -28.74
N SER A 87 -21.79 -6.55 -28.51
CA SER A 87 -23.25 -6.54 -28.41
C SER A 87 -23.78 -6.03 -27.04
N GLU A 88 -22.93 -6.04 -26.01
CA GLU A 88 -23.34 -5.69 -24.64
C GLU A 88 -22.87 -4.27 -24.24
N ILE A 89 -21.91 -3.69 -24.94
CA ILE A 89 -21.26 -2.45 -24.53
C ILE A 89 -22.24 -1.28 -24.37
N ASP A 90 -23.22 -1.19 -25.25
CA ASP A 90 -24.24 -0.13 -25.17
C ASP A 90 -25.12 -0.27 -23.93
N MET A 91 -25.44 -1.50 -23.53
CA MET A 91 -26.20 -1.80 -22.33
C MET A 91 -25.41 -1.46 -21.06
N ILE A 92 -24.11 -1.76 -21.05
CA ILE A 92 -23.22 -1.43 -19.94
C ILE A 92 -23.14 0.09 -19.77
N TRP A 93 -23.00 0.84 -20.84
CA TRP A 93 -23.00 2.30 -20.81
C TRP A 93 -24.35 2.87 -20.40
N ALA A 94 -25.45 2.30 -20.88
CA ALA A 94 -26.79 2.74 -20.50
C ALA A 94 -27.03 2.56 -18.99
N GLU A 95 -26.61 1.42 -18.43
CA GLU A 95 -26.70 1.19 -16.98
C GLU A 95 -25.84 2.18 -16.19
N ALA A 96 -24.60 2.44 -16.60
CA ALA A 96 -23.70 3.38 -15.96
C ALA A 96 -24.30 4.80 -15.94
N VAL A 97 -24.85 5.26 -17.06
CA VAL A 97 -25.52 6.57 -17.17
C VAL A 97 -26.76 6.62 -16.30
N TYR A 98 -27.56 5.55 -16.27
CA TYR A 98 -28.75 5.46 -15.42
C TYR A 98 -28.38 5.58 -13.94
N ARG A 99 -27.42 4.80 -13.44
CA ARG A 99 -26.96 4.85 -12.04
C ARG A 99 -26.42 6.24 -11.68
N TYR A 100 -25.60 6.83 -12.56
CA TYR A 100 -25.11 8.19 -12.37
C TYR A 100 -26.24 9.21 -12.27
N SER A 101 -27.29 9.09 -13.10
CA SER A 101 -28.46 9.99 -13.09
C SER A 101 -29.31 9.85 -11.82
N GLN A 102 -29.25 8.68 -11.16
CA GLN A 102 -29.88 8.43 -9.86
C GLN A 102 -29.07 9.00 -8.69
N GLY A 103 -27.89 9.58 -8.94
CA GLY A 103 -27.02 10.14 -7.91
C GLY A 103 -26.27 9.09 -7.12
N GLU A 104 -26.04 7.91 -7.70
CA GLU A 104 -25.21 6.88 -7.07
C GLU A 104 -23.82 7.46 -6.76
N PRO A 105 -23.32 7.34 -5.50
CA PRO A 105 -22.04 7.91 -5.12
C PRO A 105 -20.88 7.23 -5.87
N LEU A 106 -19.89 8.05 -6.28
CA LEU A 106 -18.68 7.56 -6.96
C LEU A 106 -17.56 7.18 -5.96
N TYR A 107 -17.94 6.82 -4.76
CA TYR A 107 -17.03 6.37 -3.70
C TYR A 107 -17.75 5.32 -2.84
N PHE A 108 -16.96 4.47 -2.19
CA PHE A 108 -17.51 3.44 -1.32
C PHE A 108 -17.81 3.98 0.08
N GLU A 109 -18.92 3.52 0.66
CA GLU A 109 -19.34 3.79 2.03
C GLU A 109 -19.68 2.51 2.77
N GLY A 110 -19.62 2.54 4.09
CA GLY A 110 -20.00 1.44 4.97
C GLY A 110 -19.24 0.16 4.63
N LYS A 111 -19.95 -0.96 4.54
CA LYS A 111 -19.36 -2.27 4.30
C LYS A 111 -18.57 -2.37 3.00
N ALA A 112 -18.95 -1.63 1.96
CA ALA A 112 -18.21 -1.64 0.70
C ALA A 112 -16.85 -0.94 0.85
N ALA A 113 -16.75 0.11 1.67
CA ALA A 113 -15.49 0.75 1.99
C ALA A 113 -14.55 -0.17 2.78
N GLU A 114 -15.10 -0.90 3.76
CA GLU A 114 -14.33 -1.91 4.54
C GLU A 114 -13.77 -3.01 3.64
N LEU A 115 -14.58 -3.52 2.71
CA LEU A 115 -14.12 -4.52 1.73
C LEU A 115 -13.04 -3.97 0.81
N ALA A 116 -13.19 -2.73 0.32
CA ALA A 116 -12.19 -2.10 -0.53
C ALA A 116 -10.86 -1.87 0.21
N GLU A 117 -10.91 -1.53 1.51
CA GLU A 117 -9.72 -1.39 2.35
C GLU A 117 -9.03 -2.75 2.57
N ALA A 118 -9.80 -3.81 2.81
CA ALA A 118 -9.27 -5.17 2.94
C ALA A 118 -8.58 -5.64 1.66
N GLU A 119 -9.16 -5.38 0.48
CA GLU A 119 -8.55 -5.69 -0.81
C GLU A 119 -7.26 -4.87 -1.03
N GLN A 120 -7.26 -3.59 -0.68
CA GLN A 120 -6.06 -2.75 -0.77
C GLN A 120 -4.93 -3.28 0.12
N GLU A 121 -5.25 -3.75 1.32
CA GLU A 121 -4.26 -4.34 2.24
C GLU A 121 -3.76 -5.69 1.71
N GLY A 122 -4.62 -6.51 1.11
CA GLY A 122 -4.24 -7.77 0.48
C GLY A 122 -3.25 -7.61 -0.68
N HIS A 123 -3.31 -6.47 -1.38
CA HIS A 123 -2.41 -6.14 -2.49
C HIS A 123 -1.20 -5.29 -2.09
N ARG A 124 -1.01 -5.07 -0.79
CA ARG A 124 0.13 -4.31 -0.29
C ARG A 124 1.43 -5.12 -0.38
N GLU A 125 2.46 -4.54 -0.98
CA GLU A 125 3.81 -5.11 -0.95
C GLU A 125 4.31 -5.13 0.49
N LEU A 126 4.47 -6.33 1.05
CA LEU A 126 5.03 -6.53 2.38
C LEU A 126 6.55 -6.42 2.31
N SER A 127 7.13 -5.52 3.09
CA SER A 127 8.57 -5.49 3.28
C SER A 127 9.01 -6.76 4.03
N SER A 128 10.08 -7.40 3.58
CA SER A 128 10.70 -8.51 4.33
C SER A 128 11.07 -8.13 5.77
N ARG A 129 11.35 -6.85 6.00
CA ARG A 129 11.60 -6.29 7.33
C ARG A 129 10.35 -6.26 8.21
N GLU A 130 9.18 -6.07 7.64
CA GLU A 130 7.92 -6.01 8.40
C GLU A 130 7.62 -7.32 9.12
N GLY A 131 7.82 -8.45 8.45
CA GLY A 131 7.68 -9.77 9.08
C GLY A 131 8.65 -9.97 10.25
N LEU A 132 9.91 -9.56 10.09
CA LEU A 132 10.93 -9.63 11.13
C LEU A 132 10.59 -8.72 12.32
N ILE A 133 10.10 -7.51 12.05
CA ILE A 133 9.69 -6.57 13.10
C ILE A 133 8.49 -7.13 13.86
N ARG A 134 7.49 -7.66 13.16
CA ARG A 134 6.30 -8.28 13.80
C ARG A 134 6.71 -9.42 14.72
N ASP A 135 7.57 -10.33 14.24
CA ASP A 135 8.11 -11.43 15.04
C ASP A 135 8.85 -10.91 16.30
N LEU A 136 9.64 -9.85 16.17
CA LEU A 136 10.30 -9.23 17.33
C LEU A 136 9.30 -8.63 18.32
N LEU A 137 8.23 -8.00 17.85
CA LEU A 137 7.22 -7.38 18.71
C LEU A 137 6.40 -8.41 19.50
N GLU A 138 6.17 -9.58 18.93
CA GLU A 138 5.44 -10.68 19.57
C GLU A 138 6.28 -11.46 20.58
N ARG A 139 7.62 -11.28 20.55
CA ARG A 139 8.51 -11.96 21.52
C ARG A 139 8.38 -11.34 22.89
N LYS A 140 8.20 -12.22 23.89
CA LYS A 140 8.25 -11.84 25.31
C LYS A 140 9.67 -11.45 25.72
N ILE A 141 9.76 -10.51 26.63
CA ILE A 141 11.01 -9.97 27.16
C ILE A 141 11.07 -10.16 28.69
N PRO A 142 12.28 -10.24 29.29
CA PRO A 142 12.44 -10.19 30.73
C PRO A 142 11.83 -8.94 31.37
N VAL A 143 11.30 -9.07 32.57
CA VAL A 143 10.62 -7.98 33.30
C VAL A 143 11.50 -6.76 33.51
N ASP A 144 12.82 -6.95 33.65
CA ASP A 144 13.85 -5.92 33.85
C ASP A 144 14.51 -5.42 32.55
N TRP A 145 13.91 -5.78 31.37
CA TRP A 145 14.47 -5.47 30.04
C TRP A 145 14.88 -4.03 29.82
N ASP A 146 14.12 -3.08 30.33
CA ASP A 146 14.39 -1.65 30.16
C ASP A 146 15.72 -1.21 30.81
N GLY A 147 16.14 -1.92 31.85
CA GLY A 147 17.43 -1.68 32.53
C GLY A 147 18.64 -2.32 31.84
N TRP A 148 18.41 -3.17 30.83
CA TRP A 148 19.50 -3.89 30.18
C TRP A 148 20.25 -3.04 29.17
N LYS A 149 21.60 -3.19 29.17
CA LYS A 149 22.45 -2.62 28.12
C LYS A 149 22.20 -3.35 26.80
N LEU A 150 22.36 -2.64 25.70
CA LEU A 150 22.18 -3.21 24.35
C LEU A 150 22.99 -4.51 24.13
N SER A 151 24.23 -4.56 24.64
CA SER A 151 25.07 -5.76 24.55
C SER A 151 24.40 -7.00 25.18
N ASN A 152 23.76 -6.82 26.33
CA ASN A 152 23.09 -7.90 27.04
C ASN A 152 21.79 -8.33 26.28
N ARG A 153 21.08 -7.35 25.73
CA ARG A 153 19.89 -7.61 24.90
C ARG A 153 20.26 -8.41 23.64
N LEU A 154 21.36 -8.05 22.95
CA LEU A 154 21.86 -8.78 21.80
C LEU A 154 22.32 -10.20 22.16
N MET A 155 22.99 -10.39 23.30
CA MET A 155 23.35 -11.72 23.81
C MET A 155 22.13 -12.57 24.12
N TYR A 156 21.07 -11.96 24.66
CA TYR A 156 19.80 -12.63 24.93
C TYR A 156 19.13 -13.11 23.64
N TRP A 157 19.03 -12.26 22.64
CA TRP A 157 18.47 -12.65 21.34
C TRP A 157 19.32 -13.69 20.61
N GLY A 158 20.64 -13.62 20.74
CA GLY A 158 21.59 -14.60 20.19
C GLY A 158 21.62 -15.94 20.92
N GLY A 159 20.85 -16.12 22.00
CA GLY A 159 20.85 -17.36 22.77
C GLY A 159 22.07 -17.57 23.65
N ASN A 160 22.93 -16.55 23.81
CA ASN A 160 24.22 -16.64 24.50
C ASN A 160 24.15 -16.27 26.00
N ILE A 161 22.93 -16.14 26.57
CA ILE A 161 22.76 -15.96 28.00
C ILE A 161 22.45 -17.30 28.65
N ALA A 162 23.26 -17.65 29.65
CA ALA A 162 22.99 -18.81 30.49
C ALA A 162 21.70 -18.61 31.31
N ASP A 163 21.00 -19.71 31.58
CA ASP A 163 19.81 -19.71 32.45
C ASP A 163 18.66 -18.82 31.96
N ARG A 164 18.43 -18.78 30.65
CA ARG A 164 17.35 -17.99 30.03
C ARG A 164 15.96 -18.31 30.61
N GLU A 165 15.79 -19.53 31.09
CA GLU A 165 14.55 -20.03 31.71
C GLU A 165 14.26 -19.41 33.09
N LYS A 166 15.24 -18.76 33.70
CA LYS A 166 15.08 -18.12 35.03
C LYS A 166 14.43 -16.75 34.99
N TYR A 167 14.33 -16.14 33.79
CA TYR A 167 13.73 -14.81 33.68
C TYR A 167 12.22 -14.91 33.64
N GLU A 168 11.55 -14.11 34.44
CA GLU A 168 10.13 -13.85 34.32
C GLU A 168 9.89 -13.04 33.04
N LEU A 169 9.04 -13.58 32.14
CA LEU A 169 8.81 -13.00 30.83
C LEU A 169 7.48 -12.26 30.79
N ILE A 170 7.52 -11.05 30.27
CA ILE A 170 6.34 -10.21 30.05
C ILE A 170 6.17 -9.90 28.56
N GLU A 171 4.96 -9.54 28.16
CA GLU A 171 4.70 -8.99 26.84
C GLU A 171 5.31 -7.58 26.73
N ARG A 172 5.89 -7.31 25.58
CA ARG A 172 6.48 -5.99 25.29
C ARG A 172 5.34 -4.98 25.11
N ASN A 173 5.33 -3.92 25.89
CA ASN A 173 4.31 -2.86 25.82
C ASN A 173 4.80 -1.58 25.12
N LYS A 174 6.10 -1.43 24.89
CA LYS A 174 6.72 -0.29 24.22
C LYS A 174 8.00 -0.70 23.51
N ILE A 175 8.28 -0.06 22.39
CA ILE A 175 9.54 -0.14 21.66
C ILE A 175 9.68 1.12 20.80
N CYS A 176 10.90 1.53 20.51
CA CYS A 176 11.15 2.59 19.55
C CYS A 176 11.91 2.07 18.32
N ALA A 177 11.83 2.83 17.23
CA ALA A 177 12.50 2.44 15.97
C ALA A 177 14.02 2.24 16.15
N LEU A 178 14.66 2.98 17.06
CA LEU A 178 16.09 2.83 17.34
C LEU A 178 16.41 1.49 18.02
N GLU A 179 15.56 1.02 18.92
CA GLU A 179 15.71 -0.31 19.53
C GLU A 179 15.58 -1.40 18.48
N ILE A 180 14.58 -1.32 17.60
CA ILE A 180 14.42 -2.26 16.47
C ILE A 180 15.65 -2.24 15.57
N TRP A 181 16.16 -1.04 15.25
CA TRP A 181 17.37 -0.87 14.44
C TRP A 181 18.58 -1.58 15.04
N CYS A 182 18.81 -1.38 16.34
CA CYS A 182 19.96 -1.98 17.02
C CYS A 182 19.78 -3.46 17.35
N GLU A 183 18.59 -3.85 17.85
CA GLU A 183 18.35 -5.22 18.35
C GLU A 183 18.07 -6.21 17.23
N LEU A 184 17.35 -5.80 16.17
CA LEU A 184 16.94 -6.70 15.09
C LEU A 184 17.89 -6.63 13.90
N PHE A 185 18.24 -5.41 13.48
CA PHE A 185 19.07 -5.21 12.28
C PHE A 185 20.56 -5.06 12.56
N GLY A 186 20.98 -5.08 13.84
CA GLY A 186 22.39 -4.98 14.22
C GLY A 186 23.02 -3.63 13.86
N GLY A 187 22.21 -2.59 13.66
CA GLY A 187 22.69 -1.27 13.30
C GLY A 187 23.34 -0.53 14.47
N ASP A 188 24.31 0.33 14.17
CA ASP A 188 24.84 1.27 15.16
C ASP A 188 23.84 2.42 15.37
N PHE A 189 23.62 2.81 16.63
CA PHE A 189 22.64 3.85 16.96
C PHE A 189 22.97 5.21 16.31
N LYS A 190 24.23 5.50 16.02
CA LYS A 190 24.67 6.72 15.35
C LYS A 190 24.49 6.68 13.83
N SER A 191 24.33 5.50 13.26
CA SER A 191 24.22 5.31 11.82
C SER A 191 22.78 5.31 11.30
N MET A 192 21.78 5.28 12.17
CA MET A 192 20.37 5.29 11.80
C MET A 192 19.99 6.60 11.10
N ARG A 193 19.43 6.49 9.92
CA ARG A 193 18.94 7.63 9.13
C ARG A 193 17.44 7.82 9.32
N ASN A 194 16.95 9.01 9.04
CA ASN A 194 15.49 9.27 9.06
C ASN A 194 14.71 8.33 8.14
N SER A 195 15.29 7.92 7.00
CA SER A 195 14.69 6.93 6.11
C SER A 195 14.47 5.58 6.79
N ASP A 196 15.44 5.14 7.59
CA ASP A 196 15.38 3.85 8.31
C ASP A 196 14.32 3.91 9.40
N ALA A 197 14.23 5.05 10.12
CA ALA A 197 13.18 5.26 11.12
C ALA A 197 11.77 5.27 10.53
N ILE A 198 11.60 5.87 9.34
CA ILE A 198 10.31 5.91 8.62
C ILE A 198 9.93 4.52 8.11
N GLU A 199 10.90 3.71 7.70
CA GLU A 199 10.65 2.35 7.22
C GLU A 199 10.28 1.39 8.34
N ILE A 200 10.79 1.62 9.56
CA ILE A 200 10.53 0.81 10.75
C ILE A 200 9.18 1.15 11.40
N ASN A 201 8.75 2.41 11.35
CA ASN A 201 7.48 2.87 11.94
C ASN A 201 6.30 2.65 10.98
#